data_1abcf19972ee72195e4084bccdd02fbd
#
_entry.id   1abcf19972ee72195e4084bccdd02fbd
#
_cell.length_a   1.000
_cell.length_b   1.000
_cell.length_c   1.000
_cell.angle_alpha   90.00
_cell.angle_beta   90.00
_cell.angle_gamma   90.00
#
_symmetry.space_group_name_H-M   'P 1'
#
loop_
_entity.id
_entity.type
_entity.pdbx_description
1 polymer ?
#
loop_
_entity_poly.entity_id
_entity_poly.type
_entity_poly.pdbx_seq_one_letter_code
_entity_poly.pdbx_strand_id
1 'polypeptide(L)'
;MVLFLILFAVAIFGPRKSFVTVLQSIISFGKYHQSQDNYIITVIKWFSILVVVSGVIISVQEFFGISVERVEAPNQLIQFFQILLAPLIEEIGFRVMLIGLPLFALYSYKSSLKLFVKSLWRPSHNLRITDLKKPLLIIIIVGIFFGISHVITGEAWSAGKFAQATVSGLIIGWVYFRYGFAPAILIHWATNYFIYSYAYIVADINKISVEAAFANSLLYTLELMLIVTGSISIVILALNYVFSKRRTLEV
;
A
#
# COMPACT_ATOMS: atom_id res chain seq x y z
N MET A 1 -2.34 -9.44 -15.41
CA MET A 1 -0.91 -9.12 -15.68
C MET A 1 -0.72 -7.82 -16.45
N VAL A 2 -1.30 -7.62 -17.64
CA VAL A 2 -1.10 -6.41 -18.48
C VAL A 2 -1.39 -5.10 -17.72
N LEU A 3 -2.48 -5.01 -16.95
CA LEU A 3 -2.80 -3.83 -16.16
C LEU A 3 -1.68 -3.46 -15.17
N PHE A 4 -1.13 -4.45 -14.45
CA PHE A 4 -0.04 -4.19 -13.49
C PHE A 4 1.25 -3.76 -14.19
N LEU A 5 1.56 -4.32 -15.38
CA LEU A 5 2.69 -3.85 -16.18
C LEU A 5 2.51 -2.38 -16.60
N ILE A 6 1.32 -1.99 -17.01
CA ILE A 6 0.99 -0.58 -17.34
C ILE A 6 1.16 0.30 -16.09
N LEU A 7 0.65 -0.14 -14.93
CA LEU A 7 0.77 0.61 -13.69
C LEU A 7 2.23 0.74 -13.23
N PHE A 8 3.05 -0.30 -13.39
CA PHE A 8 4.49 -0.23 -13.14
C PHE A 8 5.19 0.72 -14.10
N ALA A 9 4.86 0.67 -15.39
CA ALA A 9 5.39 1.63 -16.36
C ALA A 9 5.04 3.08 -15.95
N VAL A 10 3.78 3.33 -15.57
CA VAL A 10 3.35 4.64 -15.06
C VAL A 10 4.12 5.01 -13.77
N ALA A 11 4.41 4.06 -12.90
CA ALA A 11 5.18 4.33 -11.67
C ALA A 11 6.64 4.67 -11.95
N ILE A 12 7.28 3.98 -12.90
CA ILE A 12 8.68 4.17 -13.25
C ILE A 12 8.88 5.47 -14.03
N PHE A 13 8.11 5.66 -15.10
CA PHE A 13 8.25 6.84 -15.97
C PHE A 13 7.55 8.07 -15.41
N GLY A 14 6.56 7.87 -14.59
CA GLY A 14 5.86 8.86 -13.76
C GLY A 14 5.21 10.00 -14.55
N PRO A 15 4.26 10.72 -13.91
CA PRO A 15 3.70 11.93 -14.52
C PRO A 15 4.59 13.16 -14.35
N ARG A 16 5.65 13.12 -13.54
CA ARG A 16 6.52 14.27 -13.24
C ARG A 16 7.99 14.02 -13.57
N LYS A 17 8.60 12.98 -13.02
CA LYS A 17 10.00 12.61 -13.29
C LYS A 17 10.12 11.11 -13.38
N SER A 18 10.88 10.62 -14.35
CA SER A 18 11.21 9.20 -14.44
C SER A 18 12.12 8.78 -13.28
N PHE A 19 12.06 7.53 -12.89
CA PHE A 19 12.95 6.97 -11.87
C PHE A 19 14.43 7.17 -12.23
N VAL A 20 14.78 7.00 -13.50
CA VAL A 20 16.14 7.19 -14.00
C VAL A 20 16.62 8.62 -13.77
N THR A 21 15.79 9.63 -14.07
CA THR A 21 16.13 11.05 -13.85
C THR A 21 16.34 11.35 -12.36
N VAL A 22 15.51 10.77 -11.49
CA VAL A 22 15.67 10.91 -10.03
C VAL A 22 16.98 10.26 -9.58
N LEU A 23 17.26 9.04 -10.03
CA LEU A 23 18.47 8.31 -9.69
C LEU A 23 19.73 9.09 -10.16
N GLN A 24 19.75 9.57 -11.40
CA GLN A 24 20.83 10.40 -11.90
C GLN A 24 21.05 11.66 -11.08
N SER A 25 19.99 12.33 -10.66
CA SER A 25 20.10 13.53 -9.82
C SER A 25 20.70 13.26 -8.45
N ILE A 26 20.41 12.10 -7.86
CA ILE A 26 20.98 11.68 -6.58
C ILE A 26 22.49 11.37 -6.75
N ILE A 27 22.85 10.60 -7.77
CA ILE A 27 24.22 10.19 -8.03
C ILE A 27 25.10 11.38 -8.39
N SER A 28 24.61 12.26 -9.29
CA SER A 28 25.43 13.36 -9.83
C SER A 28 25.54 14.56 -8.89
N PHE A 29 24.53 14.84 -8.07
CA PHE A 29 24.46 16.07 -7.27
C PHE A 29 24.38 15.84 -5.75
N GLY A 30 24.27 14.61 -5.30
CA GLY A 30 24.13 14.27 -3.87
C GLY A 30 22.90 14.90 -3.20
N LYS A 31 21.97 15.48 -3.97
CA LYS A 31 20.83 16.23 -3.46
C LYS A 31 19.52 15.49 -3.79
N TYR A 32 18.97 14.86 -2.77
CA TYR A 32 17.58 14.40 -2.85
C TYR A 32 16.64 15.59 -2.62
N HIS A 33 16.02 16.08 -3.68
CA HIS A 33 14.97 17.07 -3.55
C HIS A 33 13.64 16.37 -3.24
N GLN A 34 13.06 16.68 -2.09
CA GLN A 34 11.72 16.19 -1.64
C GLN A 34 10.57 16.43 -2.64
N SER A 35 10.75 17.31 -3.61
CA SER A 35 9.75 17.62 -4.65
C SER A 35 9.66 16.57 -5.76
N GLN A 36 10.43 15.50 -5.69
CA GLN A 36 10.50 14.49 -6.74
C GLN A 36 9.57 13.32 -6.41
N ASP A 37 8.28 13.52 -6.63
CA ASP A 37 7.25 12.49 -6.51
C ASP A 37 7.38 11.47 -7.66
N ASN A 38 8.32 10.54 -7.53
CA ASN A 38 8.30 9.34 -8.35
C ASN A 38 7.46 8.26 -7.64
N TYR A 39 6.55 7.63 -8.38
CA TYR A 39 5.65 6.65 -7.80
C TYR A 39 6.36 5.38 -7.35
N ILE A 40 7.44 4.94 -8.02
CA ILE A 40 8.16 3.74 -7.60
C ILE A 40 8.85 3.94 -6.24
N ILE A 41 9.41 5.13 -6.00
CA ILE A 41 9.98 5.48 -4.69
C ILE A 41 8.89 5.50 -3.61
N THR A 42 7.72 6.04 -3.95
CA THR A 42 6.56 6.03 -3.05
C THR A 42 6.11 4.61 -2.76
N VAL A 43 6.04 3.74 -3.77
CA VAL A 43 5.67 2.32 -3.62
C VAL A 43 6.67 1.61 -2.72
N ILE A 44 7.97 1.69 -3.01
CA ILE A 44 9.01 1.04 -2.20
C ILE A 44 8.93 1.50 -0.74
N LYS A 45 8.87 2.81 -0.50
CA LYS A 45 8.80 3.37 0.84
C LYS A 45 7.58 2.86 1.62
N TRP A 46 6.39 3.01 1.06
CA TRP A 46 5.16 2.69 1.79
C TRP A 46 4.90 1.18 1.89
N PHE A 47 5.34 0.41 0.89
CA PHE A 47 5.32 -1.05 0.97
C PHE A 47 6.26 -1.55 2.07
N SER A 48 7.47 -1.03 2.16
CA SER A 48 8.42 -1.38 3.22
C SER A 48 7.90 -1.00 4.61
N ILE A 49 7.27 0.18 4.77
CA ILE A 49 6.61 0.57 6.02
C ILE A 49 5.49 -0.40 6.37
N LEU A 50 4.66 -0.77 5.39
CA LEU A 50 3.57 -1.72 5.57
C LEU A 50 4.07 -3.08 6.06
N VAL A 51 5.16 -3.59 5.50
CA VAL A 51 5.78 -4.86 5.92
C VAL A 51 6.23 -4.79 7.37
N VAL A 52 6.96 -3.71 7.77
CA VAL A 52 7.40 -3.53 9.16
C VAL A 52 6.21 -3.46 10.13
N VAL A 53 5.22 -2.63 9.81
CA VAL A 53 4.06 -2.44 10.69
C VAL A 53 3.23 -3.73 10.79
N SER A 54 3.04 -4.45 9.68
CA SER A 54 2.34 -5.74 9.68
C SER A 54 3.11 -6.79 10.49
N GLY A 55 4.43 -6.84 10.35
CA GLY A 55 5.28 -7.75 11.14
C GLY A 55 5.16 -7.48 12.65
N VAL A 56 5.20 -6.21 13.05
CA VAL A 56 5.00 -5.83 14.47
C VAL A 56 3.61 -6.26 14.97
N ILE A 57 2.55 -6.03 14.17
CA ILE A 57 1.18 -6.43 14.55
C ILE A 57 1.11 -7.94 14.74
N ILE A 58 1.63 -8.72 13.78
CA ILE A 58 1.64 -10.19 13.86
C ILE A 58 2.39 -10.65 15.10
N SER A 59 3.61 -10.13 15.35
CA SER A 59 4.40 -10.51 16.52
C SER A 59 3.71 -10.19 17.85
N VAL A 60 3.01 -9.05 17.93
CA VAL A 60 2.22 -8.69 19.11
C VAL A 60 1.03 -9.63 19.27
N GLN A 61 0.33 -9.97 18.19
CA GLN A 61 -0.81 -10.89 18.22
C GLN A 61 -0.36 -12.29 18.65
N GLU A 62 0.72 -12.81 18.10
CA GLU A 62 1.30 -14.12 18.47
C GLU A 62 1.71 -14.15 19.96
N PHE A 63 2.28 -13.07 20.49
CA PHE A 63 2.59 -12.96 21.92
C PHE A 63 1.34 -13.10 22.81
N PHE A 64 0.17 -12.64 22.32
CA PHE A 64 -1.12 -12.82 23.02
C PHE A 64 -1.86 -14.11 22.63
N GLY A 65 -1.24 -15.03 21.89
CA GLY A 65 -1.84 -16.28 21.45
C GLY A 65 -2.87 -16.14 20.34
N ILE A 66 -2.88 -15.01 19.64
CA ILE A 66 -3.79 -14.78 18.50
C ILE A 66 -3.05 -15.14 17.22
N SER A 67 -3.44 -16.24 16.58
CA SER A 67 -2.89 -16.65 15.27
C SER A 67 -3.67 -16.01 14.12
N VAL A 68 -2.95 -15.71 13.04
CA VAL A 68 -3.55 -15.39 11.75
C VAL A 68 -3.54 -16.66 10.91
N GLU A 69 -4.67 -17.37 10.90
CA GLU A 69 -4.80 -18.59 10.10
C GLU A 69 -4.79 -18.23 8.62
N ARG A 70 -4.10 -19.07 7.85
CA ARG A 70 -4.07 -18.95 6.40
C ARG A 70 -5.27 -19.63 5.80
N VAL A 71 -5.77 -19.07 4.70
CA VAL A 71 -6.83 -19.71 3.93
C VAL A 71 -6.23 -20.93 3.24
N GLU A 72 -6.72 -22.11 3.57
CA GLU A 72 -6.40 -23.34 2.84
C GLU A 72 -7.21 -23.36 1.53
N ALA A 73 -6.51 -23.51 0.42
CA ALA A 73 -7.14 -23.62 -0.88
C ALA A 73 -6.98 -25.02 -1.45
N PRO A 74 -8.05 -25.61 -1.98
CA PRO A 74 -8.00 -26.92 -2.64
C PRO A 74 -7.09 -26.93 -3.87
N ASN A 75 -6.86 -25.76 -4.48
CA ASN A 75 -6.03 -25.60 -5.66
C ASN A 75 -5.13 -24.36 -5.52
N GLN A 76 -3.82 -24.62 -5.42
CA GLN A 76 -2.80 -23.57 -5.20
C GLN A 76 -2.72 -22.57 -6.35
N LEU A 77 -2.91 -23.01 -7.59
CA LEU A 77 -2.86 -22.13 -8.76
C LEU A 77 -4.07 -21.19 -8.80
N ILE A 78 -5.27 -21.69 -8.46
CA ILE A 78 -6.47 -20.85 -8.33
C ILE A 78 -6.26 -19.82 -7.24
N GLN A 79 -5.75 -20.23 -6.08
CA GLN A 79 -5.46 -19.33 -4.96
C GLN A 79 -4.44 -18.26 -5.33
N PHE A 80 -3.39 -18.62 -6.06
CA PHE A 80 -2.43 -17.65 -6.59
C PHE A 80 -3.13 -16.55 -7.40
N PHE A 81 -4.01 -16.92 -8.33
CA PHE A 81 -4.70 -15.94 -9.17
C PHE A 81 -5.73 -15.11 -8.39
N GLN A 82 -6.47 -15.72 -7.47
CA GLN A 82 -7.45 -15.00 -6.65
C GLN A 82 -6.78 -13.92 -5.81
N ILE A 83 -5.75 -14.27 -5.05
CA ILE A 83 -5.00 -13.32 -4.21
C ILE A 83 -4.32 -12.24 -5.06
N LEU A 84 -3.80 -12.61 -6.23
CA LEU A 84 -3.13 -11.69 -7.14
C LEU A 84 -4.10 -10.64 -7.74
N LEU A 85 -5.36 -11.01 -7.98
CA LEU A 85 -6.35 -10.14 -8.60
C LEU A 85 -7.20 -9.36 -7.59
N ALA A 86 -7.29 -9.84 -6.36
CA ALA A 86 -8.07 -9.19 -5.29
C ALA A 86 -7.80 -7.68 -5.16
N PRO A 87 -6.55 -7.18 -5.20
CA PRO A 87 -6.26 -5.75 -5.10
C PRO A 87 -6.97 -4.90 -6.14
N LEU A 88 -7.23 -5.42 -7.33
CA LEU A 88 -7.93 -4.66 -8.37
C LEU A 88 -9.35 -4.32 -7.95
N ILE A 89 -10.09 -5.30 -7.46
CA ILE A 89 -11.49 -5.12 -7.05
C ILE A 89 -11.55 -4.32 -5.75
N GLU A 90 -10.68 -4.64 -4.80
CA GLU A 90 -10.67 -4.02 -3.49
C GLU A 90 -10.25 -2.54 -3.55
N GLU A 91 -9.24 -2.18 -4.34
CA GLU A 91 -8.83 -0.78 -4.46
C GLU A 91 -9.87 0.08 -5.19
N ILE A 92 -10.57 -0.47 -6.19
CA ILE A 92 -11.69 0.23 -6.81
C ILE A 92 -12.81 0.43 -5.79
N GLY A 93 -13.21 -0.60 -5.05
CA GLY A 93 -14.27 -0.52 -4.05
C GLY A 93 -13.92 0.42 -2.90
N PHE A 94 -12.85 0.11 -2.16
CA PHE A 94 -12.52 0.83 -0.93
C PHE A 94 -11.90 2.21 -1.20
N ARG A 95 -11.01 2.36 -2.20
CA ARG A 95 -10.30 3.63 -2.41
C ARG A 95 -11.05 4.54 -3.37
N VAL A 96 -11.41 4.07 -4.55
CA VAL A 96 -12.09 4.94 -5.50
C VAL A 96 -13.52 5.25 -5.04
N MET A 97 -14.30 4.22 -4.67
CA MET A 97 -15.72 4.42 -4.32
C MET A 97 -15.90 4.97 -2.90
N LEU A 98 -15.25 4.40 -1.87
CA LEU A 98 -15.50 4.78 -0.48
C LEU A 98 -14.62 5.94 0.03
N ILE A 99 -13.50 6.26 -0.60
CA ILE A 99 -12.70 7.45 -0.28
C ILE A 99 -12.82 8.51 -1.39
N GLY A 100 -12.59 8.14 -2.64
CA GLY A 100 -12.52 9.07 -3.76
C GLY A 100 -13.82 9.79 -4.05
N LEU A 101 -14.94 9.07 -4.14
CA LEU A 101 -16.25 9.68 -4.38
C LEU A 101 -16.70 10.62 -3.26
N PRO A 102 -16.65 10.25 -1.96
CA PRO A 102 -16.96 11.19 -0.87
C PRO A 102 -16.06 12.42 -0.88
N LEU A 103 -14.76 12.28 -1.13
CA LEU A 103 -13.87 13.43 -1.24
C LEU A 103 -14.23 14.31 -2.44
N PHE A 104 -14.59 13.74 -3.58
CA PHE A 104 -15.09 14.51 -4.71
C PHE A 104 -16.37 15.27 -4.36
N ALA A 105 -17.34 14.61 -3.74
CA ALA A 105 -18.59 15.25 -3.33
C ALA A 105 -18.38 16.40 -2.36
N LEU A 106 -17.43 16.27 -1.42
CA LEU A 106 -17.16 17.29 -0.39
C LEU A 106 -16.31 18.47 -0.88
N TYR A 107 -15.40 18.24 -1.84
CA TYR A 107 -14.38 19.23 -2.21
C TYR A 107 -14.43 19.66 -3.69
N SER A 108 -15.37 19.13 -4.48
CA SER A 108 -15.50 19.53 -5.89
C SER A 108 -15.89 21.02 -5.99
N TYR A 109 -15.08 21.77 -6.70
CA TYR A 109 -15.32 23.21 -6.93
C TYR A 109 -15.96 23.50 -8.29
N LYS A 110 -16.17 22.49 -9.12
CA LYS A 110 -16.89 22.59 -10.41
C LYS A 110 -17.41 21.25 -10.89
N SER A 111 -18.51 21.27 -11.62
CA SER A 111 -19.05 20.09 -12.32
C SER A 111 -18.28 19.89 -13.63
N SER A 112 -17.41 18.88 -13.67
CA SER A 112 -16.62 18.53 -14.85
C SER A 112 -16.21 17.06 -14.81
N LEU A 113 -16.52 16.30 -15.86
CA LEU A 113 -16.11 14.90 -15.97
C LEU A 113 -14.57 14.74 -15.90
N LYS A 114 -13.84 15.68 -16.51
CA LYS A 114 -12.37 15.69 -16.44
C LYS A 114 -11.85 15.87 -15.00
N LEU A 115 -12.48 16.76 -14.23
CA LEU A 115 -12.12 16.94 -12.82
C LEU A 115 -12.50 15.70 -12.03
N PHE A 116 -13.66 15.13 -12.24
CA PHE A 116 -14.14 13.90 -11.61
C PHE A 116 -13.11 12.77 -11.77
N VAL A 117 -12.79 12.37 -13.00
CA VAL A 117 -11.83 11.29 -13.27
C VAL A 117 -10.44 11.58 -12.68
N LYS A 118 -9.94 12.82 -12.83
CA LYS A 118 -8.65 13.20 -12.24
C LYS A 118 -8.65 13.15 -10.71
N SER A 119 -9.77 13.52 -10.09
CA SER A 119 -9.91 13.49 -8.62
C SER A 119 -9.96 12.07 -8.08
N LEU A 120 -10.60 11.15 -8.76
CA LEU A 120 -10.58 9.74 -8.41
C LEU A 120 -9.18 9.11 -8.62
N TRP A 121 -8.43 9.62 -9.59
CA TRP A 121 -7.05 9.18 -9.79
C TRP A 121 -6.08 9.70 -8.72
N ARG A 122 -6.19 10.98 -8.30
CA ARG A 122 -5.31 11.62 -7.31
C ARG A 122 -6.09 12.69 -6.52
N PRO A 123 -6.82 12.31 -5.45
CA PRO A 123 -7.77 13.20 -4.77
C PRO A 123 -7.15 14.46 -4.22
N SER A 124 -6.15 14.37 -3.33
CA SER A 124 -5.60 15.54 -2.63
C SER A 124 -5.09 16.64 -3.58
N HIS A 125 -4.46 16.22 -4.68
CA HIS A 125 -3.88 17.15 -5.66
C HIS A 125 -4.95 17.83 -6.53
N ASN A 126 -5.89 17.03 -7.09
CA ASN A 126 -6.85 17.56 -8.05
C ASN A 126 -8.01 18.32 -7.39
N LEU A 127 -8.33 17.98 -6.15
CA LEU A 127 -9.32 18.72 -5.33
C LEU A 127 -8.69 19.82 -4.48
N ARG A 128 -7.36 20.00 -4.54
CA ARG A 128 -6.63 21.04 -3.79
C ARG A 128 -6.91 21.01 -2.28
N ILE A 129 -7.02 19.80 -1.71
CA ILE A 129 -7.36 19.63 -0.31
C ILE A 129 -6.16 20.00 0.56
N THR A 130 -6.33 20.99 1.44
CA THR A 130 -5.34 21.46 2.41
C THR A 130 -5.70 21.06 3.84
N ASP A 131 -6.99 21.07 4.20
CA ASP A 131 -7.47 20.60 5.50
C ASP A 131 -7.58 19.06 5.48
N LEU A 132 -6.85 18.42 6.40
CA LEU A 132 -6.76 16.95 6.48
C LEU A 132 -7.82 16.32 7.39
N LYS A 133 -8.59 17.08 8.16
CA LYS A 133 -9.51 16.54 9.17
C LYS A 133 -10.54 15.58 8.56
N LYS A 134 -11.30 16.06 7.56
CA LYS A 134 -12.32 15.25 6.90
C LYS A 134 -11.73 14.08 6.10
N PRO A 135 -10.67 14.28 5.28
CA PRO A 135 -10.00 13.17 4.60
C PRO A 135 -9.50 12.08 5.55
N LEU A 136 -8.86 12.45 6.66
CA LEU A 136 -8.38 11.47 7.65
C LEU A 136 -9.53 10.70 8.28
N LEU A 137 -10.64 11.39 8.62
CA LEU A 137 -11.83 10.71 9.16
C LEU A 137 -12.38 9.66 8.18
N ILE A 138 -12.51 10.02 6.89
CA ILE A 138 -12.97 9.08 5.86
C ILE A 138 -12.00 7.90 5.74
N ILE A 139 -10.68 8.16 5.70
CA ILE A 139 -9.67 7.11 5.61
C ILE A 139 -9.74 6.17 6.82
N ILE A 140 -9.94 6.70 8.04
CA ILE A 140 -10.06 5.89 9.26
C ILE A 140 -11.30 4.99 9.19
N ILE A 141 -12.46 5.54 8.84
CA ILE A 141 -13.70 4.77 8.72
C ILE A 141 -13.55 3.65 7.67
N VAL A 142 -13.03 4.00 6.49
CA VAL A 142 -12.85 3.02 5.40
C VAL A 142 -11.77 1.99 5.74
N GLY A 143 -10.70 2.38 6.45
CA GLY A 143 -9.67 1.45 6.91
C GLY A 143 -10.20 0.41 7.91
N ILE A 144 -11.03 0.84 8.87
CA ILE A 144 -11.71 -0.06 9.82
C ILE A 144 -12.66 -0.98 9.05
N PHE A 145 -13.46 -0.44 8.12
CA PHE A 145 -14.36 -1.24 7.31
C PHE A 145 -13.64 -2.26 6.45
N PHE A 146 -12.46 -1.90 5.91
CA PHE A 146 -11.58 -2.83 5.19
C PHE A 146 -11.12 -4.00 6.08
N GLY A 147 -10.76 -3.72 7.34
CA GLY A 147 -10.43 -4.78 8.30
C GLY A 147 -11.62 -5.68 8.63
N ILE A 148 -12.81 -5.09 8.86
CA ILE A 148 -14.04 -5.85 9.13
C ILE A 148 -14.38 -6.75 7.93
N SER A 149 -14.29 -6.25 6.71
CA SER A 149 -14.64 -7.04 5.52
C SER A 149 -13.79 -8.30 5.39
N HIS A 150 -12.50 -8.26 5.78
CA HIS A 150 -11.62 -9.44 5.75
C HIS A 150 -12.02 -10.55 6.73
N VAL A 151 -12.80 -10.21 7.77
CA VAL A 151 -13.25 -11.20 8.76
C VAL A 151 -14.63 -11.74 8.43
N ILE A 152 -15.52 -10.91 7.84
CA ILE A 152 -16.93 -11.28 7.63
C ILE A 152 -17.26 -11.76 6.22
N THR A 153 -16.45 -11.42 5.20
CA THR A 153 -16.67 -11.85 3.82
C THR A 153 -15.92 -13.14 3.51
N GLY A 154 -16.55 -14.23 3.89
CA GLY A 154 -16.57 -15.55 3.27
C GLY A 154 -15.33 -16.39 3.03
N GLU A 155 -14.15 -15.86 2.88
CA GLU A 155 -12.92 -16.65 2.85
C GLU A 155 -12.21 -16.44 4.18
N ALA A 156 -12.36 -17.42 5.02
CA ALA A 156 -12.12 -17.43 6.47
C ALA A 156 -10.70 -17.04 6.88
N TRP A 157 -10.40 -15.76 6.80
CA TRP A 157 -9.34 -15.22 7.64
C TRP A 157 -9.82 -15.25 9.09
N SER A 158 -8.98 -15.73 9.99
CA SER A 158 -9.29 -15.66 11.43
C SER A 158 -9.46 -14.21 11.91
N ALA A 159 -10.09 -14.01 13.07
CA ALA A 159 -10.23 -12.70 13.67
C ALA A 159 -8.91 -11.93 13.82
N GLY A 160 -7.77 -12.65 13.90
CA GLY A 160 -6.43 -12.07 13.89
C GLY A 160 -6.12 -11.21 12.66
N LYS A 161 -6.75 -11.47 11.53
CA LYS A 161 -6.55 -10.66 10.31
C LYS A 161 -7.07 -9.23 10.42
N PHE A 162 -8.06 -8.98 11.29
CA PHE A 162 -8.69 -7.67 11.45
C PHE A 162 -7.69 -6.53 11.68
N ALA A 163 -6.79 -6.68 12.65
CA ALA A 163 -5.85 -5.62 13.00
C ALA A 163 -4.89 -5.32 11.85
N GLN A 164 -4.30 -6.36 11.24
CA GLN A 164 -3.40 -6.22 10.11
C GLN A 164 -4.09 -5.59 8.90
N ALA A 165 -5.29 -6.06 8.54
CA ALA A 165 -6.05 -5.54 7.41
C ALA A 165 -6.49 -4.09 7.65
N THR A 166 -6.94 -3.74 8.87
CA THR A 166 -7.29 -2.36 9.24
C THR A 166 -6.11 -1.42 9.02
N VAL A 167 -4.93 -1.74 9.56
CA VAL A 167 -3.76 -0.88 9.45
C VAL A 167 -3.27 -0.80 8.01
N SER A 168 -3.30 -1.91 7.26
CA SER A 168 -3.03 -1.90 5.81
C SER A 168 -4.02 -0.98 5.08
N GLY A 169 -5.30 -1.07 5.43
CA GLY A 169 -6.36 -0.20 4.91
C GLY A 169 -6.10 1.29 5.14
N LEU A 170 -5.62 1.66 6.34
CA LEU A 170 -5.26 3.03 6.70
C LEU A 170 -4.05 3.53 5.89
N ILE A 171 -2.98 2.74 5.82
CA ILE A 171 -1.76 3.10 5.09
C ILE A 171 -2.04 3.26 3.60
N ILE A 172 -2.70 2.28 2.97
CA ILE A 172 -3.02 2.32 1.54
C ILE A 172 -4.05 3.42 1.24
N GLY A 173 -5.03 3.64 2.14
CA GLY A 173 -5.97 4.76 2.05
C GLY A 173 -5.29 6.13 2.07
N TRP A 174 -4.30 6.31 2.95
CA TRP A 174 -3.45 7.51 2.97
C TRP A 174 -2.64 7.67 1.69
N VAL A 175 -2.03 6.58 1.21
CA VAL A 175 -1.27 6.60 -0.06
C VAL A 175 -2.17 6.97 -1.23
N TYR A 176 -3.37 6.39 -1.33
CA TYR A 176 -4.35 6.76 -2.33
C TYR A 176 -4.71 8.25 -2.28
N PHE A 177 -5.06 8.73 -1.10
CA PHE A 177 -5.41 10.15 -0.92
C PHE A 177 -4.26 11.07 -1.36
N ARG A 178 -3.04 10.80 -0.88
CA ARG A 178 -1.90 11.71 -1.07
C ARG A 178 -1.20 11.57 -2.41
N TYR A 179 -1.00 10.34 -2.87
CA TYR A 179 -0.19 10.03 -4.05
C TYR A 179 -1.01 9.51 -5.22
N GLY A 180 -2.20 8.97 -4.98
CA GLY A 180 -3.14 8.52 -6.00
C GLY A 180 -3.29 7.02 -6.12
N PHE A 181 -4.10 6.60 -7.11
CA PHE A 181 -4.52 5.22 -7.31
C PHE A 181 -3.36 4.29 -7.68
N ALA A 182 -2.46 4.72 -8.59
CA ALA A 182 -1.38 3.85 -9.07
C ALA A 182 -0.45 3.35 -7.95
N PRO A 183 0.12 4.21 -7.07
CA PRO A 183 0.94 3.70 -5.97
C PRO A 183 0.13 2.89 -4.94
N ALA A 184 -1.14 3.22 -4.69
CA ALA A 184 -1.97 2.48 -3.74
C ALA A 184 -2.19 1.03 -4.20
N ILE A 185 -2.65 0.83 -5.43
CA ILE A 185 -2.91 -0.50 -5.97
C ILE A 185 -1.61 -1.32 -6.14
N LEU A 186 -0.48 -0.68 -6.47
CA LEU A 186 0.80 -1.37 -6.59
C LEU A 186 1.33 -1.84 -5.23
N ILE A 187 1.13 -1.06 -4.16
CA ILE A 187 1.49 -1.48 -2.80
C ILE A 187 0.63 -2.66 -2.37
N HIS A 188 -0.68 -2.60 -2.58
CA HIS A 188 -1.58 -3.70 -2.25
C HIS A 188 -1.25 -4.96 -3.07
N TRP A 189 -1.05 -4.80 -4.38
CA TRP A 189 -0.62 -5.90 -5.24
C TRP A 189 0.71 -6.50 -4.80
N ALA A 190 1.71 -5.69 -4.45
CA ALA A 190 2.99 -6.17 -3.96
C ALA A 190 2.85 -6.95 -2.65
N THR A 191 1.99 -6.47 -1.73
CA THR A 191 1.67 -7.18 -0.49
C THR A 191 1.09 -8.57 -0.79
N ASN A 192 0.06 -8.63 -1.63
CA ASN A 192 -0.57 -9.90 -1.97
C ASN A 192 0.36 -10.81 -2.76
N TYR A 193 1.18 -10.28 -3.67
CA TYR A 193 2.11 -11.07 -4.45
C TYR A 193 3.24 -11.65 -3.60
N PHE A 194 4.01 -10.81 -2.91
CA PHE A 194 5.22 -11.23 -2.20
C PHE A 194 4.92 -11.94 -0.87
N ILE A 195 3.84 -11.54 -0.18
CA ILE A 195 3.54 -12.09 1.13
C ILE A 195 2.70 -13.38 1.03
N TYR A 196 1.89 -13.51 -0.02
CA TYR A 196 0.95 -14.63 -0.14
C TYR A 196 1.08 -15.42 -1.45
N SER A 197 0.77 -14.82 -2.60
CA SER A 197 0.58 -15.56 -3.84
C SER A 197 1.84 -16.20 -4.40
N TYR A 198 3.02 -15.61 -4.18
CA TYR A 198 4.28 -16.17 -4.65
C TYR A 198 4.52 -17.58 -4.09
N ALA A 199 4.23 -17.81 -2.82
CA ALA A 199 4.42 -19.13 -2.21
C ALA A 199 3.52 -20.20 -2.83
N TYR A 200 2.27 -19.86 -3.19
CA TYR A 200 1.36 -20.81 -3.85
C TYR A 200 1.87 -21.24 -5.24
N ILE A 201 2.42 -20.30 -6.04
CA ILE A 201 2.97 -20.68 -7.35
C ILE A 201 4.26 -21.48 -7.22
N VAL A 202 5.12 -21.16 -6.24
CA VAL A 202 6.35 -21.92 -5.97
C VAL A 202 6.01 -23.34 -5.50
N ALA A 203 5.03 -23.47 -4.61
CA ALA A 203 4.55 -24.76 -4.13
C ALA A 203 4.00 -25.61 -5.28
N ASP A 204 3.19 -25.03 -6.17
CA ASP A 204 2.63 -25.77 -7.30
C ASP A 204 3.69 -26.22 -8.31
N ILE A 205 4.62 -25.32 -8.67
CA ILE A 205 5.69 -25.62 -9.64
C ILE A 205 6.64 -26.71 -9.11
N ASN A 206 7.04 -26.59 -7.83
CA ASN A 206 8.06 -27.48 -7.25
C ASN A 206 7.45 -28.71 -6.56
N LYS A 207 6.12 -28.83 -6.50
CA LYS A 207 5.39 -29.91 -5.81
C LYS A 207 5.81 -30.08 -4.35
N ILE A 208 5.97 -28.97 -3.64
CA ILE A 208 6.29 -28.89 -2.21
C ILE A 208 5.10 -28.29 -1.44
N SER A 209 5.14 -28.34 -0.10
CA SER A 209 4.11 -27.68 0.71
C SER A 209 4.22 -26.16 0.61
N VAL A 210 3.12 -25.46 0.88
CA VAL A 210 3.08 -23.99 0.89
C VAL A 210 4.00 -23.43 1.98
N GLU A 211 4.07 -24.11 3.14
CA GLU A 211 4.98 -23.77 4.25
C GLU A 211 6.45 -23.83 3.82
N ALA A 212 6.83 -24.90 3.09
CA ALA A 212 8.19 -25.02 2.56
C ALA A 212 8.50 -23.96 1.51
N ALA A 213 7.51 -23.56 0.71
CA ALA A 213 7.66 -22.48 -0.26
C ALA A 213 7.88 -21.11 0.41
N PHE A 214 7.29 -20.85 1.57
CA PHE A 214 7.54 -19.64 2.36
C PHE A 214 8.96 -19.58 2.94
N ALA A 215 9.60 -20.73 3.18
CA ALA A 215 10.99 -20.79 3.64
C ALA A 215 12.04 -20.53 2.54
N ASN A 216 11.64 -20.04 1.38
CA ASN A 216 12.52 -19.73 0.26
C ASN A 216 13.48 -18.57 0.59
N SER A 217 14.77 -18.77 0.31
CA SER A 217 15.82 -17.78 0.59
C SER A 217 15.61 -16.42 -0.09
N LEU A 218 15.00 -16.41 -1.27
CA LEU A 218 14.67 -15.15 -1.98
C LEU A 218 13.63 -14.33 -1.20
N LEU A 219 12.56 -14.97 -0.71
CA LEU A 219 11.53 -14.29 0.09
C LEU A 219 12.12 -13.76 1.39
N TYR A 220 12.92 -14.56 2.09
CA TYR A 220 13.58 -14.14 3.32
C TYR A 220 14.51 -12.94 3.11
N THR A 221 15.33 -12.97 2.05
CA THR A 221 16.21 -11.85 1.72
C THR A 221 15.42 -10.58 1.38
N LEU A 222 14.35 -10.72 0.58
CA LEU A 222 13.48 -9.60 0.25
C LEU A 222 12.80 -9.01 1.50
N GLU A 223 12.29 -9.85 2.38
CA GLU A 223 11.67 -9.43 3.64
C GLU A 223 12.66 -8.65 4.51
N LEU A 224 13.89 -9.14 4.67
CA LEU A 224 14.94 -8.45 5.41
C LEU A 224 15.25 -7.06 4.81
N MET A 225 15.38 -6.97 3.48
CA MET A 225 15.60 -5.70 2.80
C MET A 225 14.42 -4.73 3.01
N LEU A 226 13.20 -5.23 2.99
CA LEU A 226 12.00 -4.42 3.23
C LEU A 226 11.91 -3.96 4.68
N ILE A 227 12.27 -4.80 5.66
CA ILE A 227 12.32 -4.43 7.07
C ILE A 227 13.34 -3.30 7.30
N VAL A 228 14.55 -3.42 6.77
CA VAL A 228 15.59 -2.37 6.88
C VAL A 228 15.11 -1.07 6.23
N THR A 229 14.63 -1.14 4.99
CA THR A 229 14.15 0.05 4.25
C THR A 229 12.95 0.70 4.93
N GLY A 230 12.03 -0.08 5.45
CA GLY A 230 10.84 0.39 6.16
C GLY A 230 11.19 1.07 7.48
N SER A 231 12.10 0.47 8.26
CA SER A 231 12.59 1.05 9.52
C SER A 231 13.27 2.40 9.29
N ILE A 232 14.16 2.49 8.30
CA ILE A 232 14.81 3.76 7.91
C ILE A 232 13.74 4.78 7.46
N SER A 233 12.76 4.35 6.68
CA SER A 233 11.68 5.23 6.20
C SER A 233 10.83 5.79 7.34
N ILE A 234 10.50 4.98 8.35
CA ILE A 234 9.78 5.41 9.56
C ILE A 234 10.60 6.45 10.34
N VAL A 235 11.91 6.18 10.55
CA VAL A 235 12.80 7.13 11.24
C VAL A 235 12.85 8.47 10.49
N ILE A 236 13.02 8.46 9.17
CA ILE A 236 13.04 9.68 8.36
C ILE A 236 11.71 10.44 8.47
N LEU A 237 10.57 9.76 8.44
CA LEU A 237 9.27 10.41 8.60
C LEU A 237 9.12 11.05 9.98
N ALA A 238 9.54 10.36 11.04
CA ALA A 238 9.51 10.86 12.41
C ALA A 238 10.42 12.10 12.58
N LEU A 239 11.64 12.04 12.07
CA LEU A 239 12.57 13.17 12.11
C LEU A 239 12.02 14.39 11.35
N ASN A 240 11.49 14.18 10.15
CA ASN A 240 10.88 15.26 9.38
C ASN A 240 9.70 15.91 10.11
N TYR A 241 8.88 15.12 10.80
CA TYR A 241 7.78 15.64 11.61
C TYR A 241 8.29 16.52 12.76
N VAL A 242 9.28 16.03 13.53
CA VAL A 242 9.88 16.77 14.66
C VAL A 242 10.51 18.08 14.19
N PHE A 243 11.31 18.03 13.12
CA PHE A 243 11.97 19.25 12.60
C PHE A 243 11.00 20.26 11.99
N SER A 244 9.91 19.80 11.34
CA SER A 244 8.90 20.72 10.83
C SER A 244 8.16 21.44 11.94
N LYS A 245 7.87 20.76 13.05
CA LYS A 245 7.21 21.35 14.22
C LYS A 245 8.08 22.40 14.90
N ARG A 246 9.40 22.17 15.00
CA ARG A 246 10.33 23.16 15.57
C ARG A 246 10.34 24.46 14.75
N ARG A 247 10.40 24.40 13.43
CA ARG A 247 10.35 25.60 12.56
C ARG A 247 9.09 26.44 12.69
N THR A 248 7.95 25.79 12.99
CA THR A 248 6.67 26.51 13.22
C THR A 248 6.57 27.15 14.61
N LEU A 249 7.43 26.80 15.56
CA LEU A 249 7.47 27.39 16.90
C LEU A 249 8.50 28.55 17.02
N GLU A 250 9.37 28.69 16.00
CA GLU A 250 10.42 29.73 15.95
C GLU A 250 10.00 30.94 15.09
N VAL A 251 8.78 30.93 14.51
CA VAL A 251 8.15 32.00 13.75
C VAL A 251 6.94 32.54 14.50
#